data_8e4b16bd073873b94a7ecf1851d61a06
#
_entry.id   8e4b16bd073873b94a7ecf1851d61a06
#
_cell.length_a   1.000
_cell.length_b   1.000
_cell.length_c   1.000
_cell.angle_alpha   90.00
_cell.angle_beta   90.00
_cell.angle_gamma   90.00
#
_symmetry.space_group_name_H-M   'P 1'
#
loop_
_entity.id
_entity.type
_entity.pdbx_description
1 polymer ?
#
loop_
_entity_poly.entity_id
_entity_poly.type
_entity_poly.pdbx_seq_one_letter_code
_entity_poly.pdbx_strand_id
1 'polypeptide(L)'
;MSQFLTGKDLDNKLTDIIWNAKKELIILSPFIHLDDYCKEIFKKIKNNPELELVVVFGKNESQTHKSLKPADLDFFKQFQNVVIIYCANLHAKFYANESEALLTSLNLLDKSMTGNIEYGIAFNNSTLNLDKLYKETYDYTNKVIKTNICVFVKKKKKKKANLGFSKKFVESVIVY
;
A
#
# COMPACT_ATOMS: atom_id res chain seq x y z
N MET A 1 -17.83 11.19 -3.56
CA MET A 1 -17.60 12.22 -4.60
C MET A 1 -16.14 12.13 -4.99
N SER A 2 -15.83 12.01 -6.29
CA SER A 2 -14.47 11.95 -6.79
C SER A 2 -13.91 13.35 -7.04
N GLN A 3 -12.60 13.53 -6.86
CA GLN A 3 -11.90 14.80 -7.03
C GLN A 3 -10.65 14.58 -7.89
N PHE A 4 -10.46 15.42 -8.91
CA PHE A 4 -9.24 15.47 -9.70
C PHE A 4 -8.18 16.33 -8.98
N LEU A 5 -6.96 15.81 -8.88
CA LEU A 5 -5.87 16.41 -8.11
C LEU A 5 -4.57 16.46 -8.92
N THR A 6 -3.82 17.53 -8.73
CA THR A 6 -2.48 17.73 -9.32
C THR A 6 -1.56 18.43 -8.33
N GLY A 7 -0.24 18.40 -8.60
CA GLY A 7 0.75 19.16 -7.84
C GLY A 7 0.65 18.91 -6.32
N LYS A 8 0.70 20.00 -5.55
CA LYS A 8 0.72 19.93 -4.08
C LYS A 8 -0.53 19.28 -3.48
N ASP A 9 -1.70 19.46 -4.09
CA ASP A 9 -2.94 18.85 -3.57
C ASP A 9 -2.92 17.33 -3.75
N LEU A 10 -2.30 16.83 -4.83
CA LEU A 10 -2.06 15.40 -5.03
C LEU A 10 -1.10 14.83 -3.98
N ASP A 11 0.01 15.50 -3.71
CA ASP A 11 0.99 15.10 -2.69
C ASP A 11 0.38 15.09 -1.28
N ASN A 12 -0.39 16.12 -0.95
CA ASN A 12 -1.10 16.21 0.32
C ASN A 12 -2.09 15.06 0.46
N LYS A 13 -2.86 14.74 -0.58
CA LYS A 13 -3.84 13.65 -0.55
C LYS A 13 -3.16 12.29 -0.32
N LEU A 14 -2.04 12.02 -0.98
CA LEU A 14 -1.26 10.79 -0.73
C LEU A 14 -0.77 10.73 0.73
N THR A 15 -0.26 11.85 1.23
CA THR A 15 0.17 11.96 2.63
C THR A 15 -1.00 11.69 3.59
N ASP A 16 -2.17 12.29 3.35
CA ASP A 16 -3.37 12.12 4.17
C ASP A 16 -3.86 10.67 4.20
N ILE A 17 -3.87 9.99 3.05
CA ILE A 17 -4.25 8.57 2.95
C ILE A 17 -3.35 7.71 3.84
N ILE A 18 -2.03 7.94 3.81
CA ILE A 18 -1.07 7.20 4.63
C ILE A 18 -1.26 7.56 6.10
N TRP A 19 -1.28 8.84 6.43
CA TRP A 19 -1.34 9.35 7.80
C TRP A 19 -2.61 8.93 8.55
N ASN A 20 -3.75 8.94 7.85
CA ASN A 20 -5.06 8.67 8.45
C ASN A 20 -5.42 7.17 8.48
N ALA A 21 -4.57 6.29 7.94
CA ALA A 21 -4.81 4.85 7.94
C ALA A 21 -4.86 4.28 9.37
N LYS A 22 -5.96 3.61 9.72
CA LYS A 22 -6.18 3.03 11.05
C LYS A 22 -6.31 1.51 11.02
N LYS A 23 -6.95 0.97 9.99
CA LYS A 23 -7.25 -0.47 9.86
C LYS A 23 -6.56 -1.11 8.67
N GLU A 24 -6.50 -0.39 7.56
CA GLU A 24 -5.92 -0.87 6.33
C GLU A 24 -5.16 0.24 5.63
N LEU A 25 -4.01 -0.11 5.05
CA LEU A 25 -3.29 0.75 4.12
C LEU A 25 -2.80 -0.10 2.96
N ILE A 26 -3.28 0.18 1.76
CA ILE A 26 -2.86 -0.46 0.51
C ILE A 26 -1.99 0.51 -0.27
N ILE A 27 -0.79 0.05 -0.63
CA ILE A 27 0.17 0.74 -1.47
C ILE A 27 0.43 -0.13 -2.69
N LEU A 28 0.04 0.34 -3.86
CA LEU A 28 0.32 -0.29 -5.13
C LEU A 28 1.14 0.69 -5.97
N SER A 29 2.42 0.42 -6.14
CA SER A 29 3.33 1.29 -6.88
C SER A 29 4.46 0.48 -7.52
N PRO A 30 4.69 0.61 -8.84
CA PRO A 30 5.79 -0.09 -9.52
C PRO A 30 7.15 0.18 -8.89
N PHE A 31 7.37 1.41 -8.52
CA PHE A 31 8.60 1.88 -7.90
C PHE A 31 8.30 2.52 -6.56
N ILE A 32 9.02 2.08 -5.54
CA ILE A 32 8.91 2.59 -4.17
C ILE A 32 10.31 2.99 -3.69
N HIS A 33 10.43 4.23 -3.27
CA HIS A 33 11.63 4.77 -2.67
C HIS A 33 11.23 5.72 -1.55
N LEU A 34 11.60 5.39 -0.32
CA LEU A 34 11.22 6.15 0.85
C LEU A 34 12.34 7.11 1.24
N ASP A 35 12.08 8.40 1.10
CA ASP A 35 12.89 9.44 1.74
C ASP A 35 12.62 9.52 3.25
N ASP A 36 13.35 10.38 3.94
CA ASP A 36 13.18 10.54 5.38
C ASP A 36 11.80 11.11 5.74
N TYR A 37 11.24 11.97 4.89
CA TYR A 37 9.90 12.51 5.09
C TYR A 37 8.83 11.40 5.01
N CYS A 38 8.87 10.57 3.98
CA CYS A 38 7.97 9.42 3.85
C CYS A 38 8.12 8.48 5.05
N LYS A 39 9.35 8.18 5.46
CA LYS A 39 9.59 7.32 6.64
C LYS A 39 9.00 7.91 7.92
N GLU A 40 9.08 9.22 8.12
CA GLU A 40 8.47 9.88 9.29
C GLU A 40 6.93 9.75 9.29
N ILE A 41 6.28 9.88 8.13
CA ILE A 41 4.83 9.65 8.02
C ILE A 41 4.49 8.20 8.39
N PHE A 42 5.18 7.24 7.83
CA PHE A 42 4.95 5.82 8.13
C PHE A 42 5.26 5.45 9.58
N LYS A 43 6.25 6.08 10.22
CA LYS A 43 6.56 5.85 11.65
C LYS A 43 5.40 6.16 12.57
N LYS A 44 4.54 7.13 12.21
CA LYS A 44 3.35 7.49 13.00
C LYS A 44 2.33 6.36 13.10
N ILE A 45 2.19 5.58 12.04
CA ILE A 45 1.20 4.50 11.95
C ILE A 45 1.81 3.11 12.20
N LYS A 46 3.14 2.98 12.15
CA LYS A 46 3.86 1.70 12.20
C LYS A 46 3.53 0.83 13.43
N ASN A 47 3.30 1.48 14.56
CA ASN A 47 3.05 0.78 15.83
C ASN A 47 1.56 0.49 16.08
N ASN A 48 0.67 0.85 15.17
CA ASN A 48 -0.75 0.53 15.29
C ASN A 48 -0.98 -0.98 15.08
N PRO A 49 -1.40 -1.73 16.11
CA PRO A 49 -1.58 -3.18 16.01
C PRO A 49 -2.81 -3.59 15.19
N GLU A 50 -3.73 -2.66 14.93
CA GLU A 50 -4.93 -2.90 14.13
C GLU A 50 -4.72 -2.64 12.64
N LEU A 51 -3.64 -1.92 12.29
CA LEU A 51 -3.34 -1.60 10.90
C LEU A 51 -2.77 -2.81 10.17
N GLU A 52 -3.38 -3.19 9.05
CA GLU A 52 -2.83 -4.10 8.06
C GLU A 52 -2.24 -3.28 6.90
N LEU A 53 -0.92 -3.39 6.71
CA LEU A 53 -0.22 -2.75 5.60
C LEU A 53 -0.06 -3.75 4.46
N VAL A 54 -0.49 -3.39 3.26
CA VAL A 54 -0.26 -4.16 2.03
C VAL A 54 0.58 -3.33 1.08
N VAL A 55 1.74 -3.84 0.69
CA VAL A 55 2.65 -3.19 -0.26
C VAL A 55 2.79 -4.07 -1.48
N VAL A 56 2.40 -3.55 -2.65
CA VAL A 56 2.59 -4.22 -3.94
C VAL A 56 3.56 -3.40 -4.78
N PHE A 57 4.65 -4.03 -5.16
CA PHE A 57 5.69 -3.40 -5.98
C PHE A 57 6.07 -4.28 -7.18
N GLY A 58 6.81 -3.77 -8.16
CA GLY A 58 7.25 -4.60 -9.28
C GLY A 58 7.67 -3.84 -10.51
N LYS A 59 7.70 -4.50 -11.64
CA LYS A 59 8.04 -4.09 -13.00
C LYS A 59 9.42 -4.58 -13.50
N ASN A 60 10.40 -4.83 -12.66
CA ASN A 60 11.73 -5.28 -13.11
C ASN A 60 11.98 -6.73 -12.69
N GLU A 61 11.66 -7.70 -13.55
CA GLU A 61 11.82 -9.13 -13.25
C GLU A 61 13.26 -9.52 -12.89
N SER A 62 14.25 -8.98 -13.61
CA SER A 62 15.67 -9.30 -13.40
C SER A 62 16.34 -8.42 -12.35
N GLN A 63 15.72 -7.32 -11.90
CA GLN A 63 16.32 -6.32 -11.01
C GLN A 63 15.28 -5.75 -10.04
N THR A 64 14.66 -6.60 -9.24
CA THR A 64 13.59 -6.23 -8.29
C THR A 64 14.00 -5.14 -7.31
N HIS A 65 15.31 -5.05 -6.97
CA HIS A 65 15.87 -4.00 -6.11
C HIS A 65 15.75 -2.58 -6.70
N LYS A 66 15.54 -2.45 -8.01
CA LYS A 66 15.25 -1.16 -8.65
C LYS A 66 13.80 -0.71 -8.40
N SER A 67 12.91 -1.66 -8.14
CA SER A 67 11.50 -1.38 -7.83
C SER A 67 11.28 -1.12 -6.34
N LEU A 68 12.01 -1.83 -5.47
CA LEU A 68 12.00 -1.65 -4.01
C LEU A 68 13.39 -1.97 -3.47
N LYS A 69 14.07 -0.97 -2.91
CA LYS A 69 15.41 -1.15 -2.34
C LYS A 69 15.36 -2.04 -1.10
N PRO A 70 16.42 -2.83 -0.81
CA PRO A 70 16.48 -3.66 0.40
C PRO A 70 16.21 -2.89 1.69
N ALA A 71 16.74 -1.69 1.83
CA ALA A 71 16.53 -0.86 3.01
C ALA A 71 15.06 -0.44 3.21
N ASP A 72 14.33 -0.17 2.11
CA ASP A 72 12.91 0.20 2.17
C ASP A 72 12.04 -1.05 2.41
N LEU A 73 12.42 -2.20 1.84
CA LEU A 73 11.81 -3.49 2.16
C LEU A 73 11.95 -3.80 3.67
N ASP A 74 13.14 -3.64 4.23
CA ASP A 74 13.40 -3.88 5.65
C ASP A 74 12.66 -2.87 6.55
N PHE A 75 12.45 -1.65 6.08
CA PHE A 75 11.61 -0.69 6.76
C PHE A 75 10.15 -1.16 6.85
N PHE A 76 9.56 -1.62 5.75
CA PHE A 76 8.19 -2.14 5.75
C PHE A 76 8.03 -3.41 6.60
N LYS A 77 9.02 -4.29 6.65
CA LYS A 77 9.01 -5.48 7.52
C LYS A 77 8.90 -5.16 9.03
N GLN A 78 9.17 -3.93 9.44
CA GLN A 78 9.04 -3.50 10.83
C GLN A 78 7.57 -3.35 11.27
N PHE A 79 6.62 -3.21 10.34
CA PHE A 79 5.20 -3.12 10.69
C PHE A 79 4.71 -4.40 11.38
N GLN A 80 3.71 -4.26 12.27
CA GLN A 80 3.20 -5.40 13.05
C GLN A 80 2.37 -6.37 12.20
N ASN A 81 1.60 -5.84 11.24
CA ASN A 81 0.86 -6.63 10.26
C ASN A 81 1.19 -6.07 8.89
N VAL A 82 1.93 -6.81 8.10
CA VAL A 82 2.34 -6.39 6.77
C VAL A 82 2.36 -7.56 5.80
N VAL A 83 1.92 -7.28 4.57
CA VAL A 83 2.02 -8.20 3.42
C VAL A 83 2.75 -7.45 2.31
N ILE A 84 3.82 -8.03 1.78
CA ILE A 84 4.60 -7.45 0.69
C ILE A 84 4.52 -8.39 -0.51
N ILE A 85 4.13 -7.86 -1.66
CA ILE A 85 3.82 -8.62 -2.87
C ILE A 85 4.62 -8.07 -4.03
N TYR A 86 5.20 -8.97 -4.80
CA TYR A 86 5.85 -8.67 -6.06
C TYR A 86 4.92 -8.97 -7.22
N CYS A 87 4.74 -7.99 -8.11
CA CYS A 87 3.93 -8.10 -9.32
C CYS A 87 4.76 -7.64 -10.54
N ALA A 88 5.24 -8.59 -11.36
CA ALA A 88 6.17 -8.34 -12.46
C ALA A 88 5.68 -7.30 -13.47
N ASN A 89 4.39 -7.29 -13.78
CA ASN A 89 3.79 -6.43 -14.79
C ASN A 89 3.10 -5.19 -14.19
N LEU A 90 3.43 -4.83 -12.94
CA LEU A 90 2.80 -3.69 -12.28
C LEU A 90 3.16 -2.37 -12.96
N HIS A 91 2.14 -1.61 -13.35
CA HIS A 91 2.31 -0.22 -13.80
C HIS A 91 1.28 0.74 -13.19
N ALA A 92 0.25 0.22 -12.55
CA ALA A 92 -0.73 1.02 -11.82
C ALA A 92 -0.14 1.63 -10.55
N LYS A 93 -0.66 2.77 -10.12
CA LYS A 93 -0.39 3.40 -8.84
C LYS A 93 -1.72 3.65 -8.16
N PHE A 94 -1.89 3.01 -7.02
CA PHE A 94 -3.11 3.06 -6.23
C PHE A 94 -2.77 3.06 -4.76
N TYR A 95 -3.35 3.99 -4.04
CA TYR A 95 -3.17 4.17 -2.61
C TYR A 95 -4.54 4.22 -1.95
N ALA A 96 -4.75 3.45 -0.91
CA ALA A 96 -6.05 3.44 -0.22
C ALA A 96 -5.90 3.14 1.26
N ASN A 97 -6.76 3.74 2.06
CA ASN A 97 -7.06 3.29 3.40
C ASN A 97 -8.55 2.89 3.51
N GLU A 98 -9.02 2.56 4.68
CA GLU A 98 -10.39 2.15 4.91
C GLU A 98 -11.47 3.18 4.54
N SER A 99 -11.07 4.44 4.33
CA SER A 99 -12.00 5.58 4.11
C SER A 99 -11.92 6.21 2.73
N GLU A 100 -10.74 6.18 2.12
CA GLU A 100 -10.48 6.91 0.87
C GLU A 100 -9.41 6.22 0.02
N ALA A 101 -9.42 6.53 -1.27
CA ALA A 101 -8.45 6.01 -2.22
C ALA A 101 -8.01 7.07 -3.23
N LEU A 102 -6.84 6.84 -3.81
CA LEU A 102 -6.21 7.66 -4.85
C LEU A 102 -5.70 6.76 -5.97
N LEU A 103 -6.25 6.94 -7.17
CA LEU A 103 -5.71 6.39 -8.41
C LEU A 103 -4.91 7.50 -9.11
N THR A 104 -3.63 7.25 -9.43
CA THR A 104 -2.75 8.32 -9.88
C THR A 104 -1.66 7.85 -10.83
N SER A 105 -0.98 8.79 -11.48
CA SER A 105 0.28 8.55 -12.17
C SER A 105 1.51 8.57 -11.24
N LEU A 106 1.36 9.07 -10.00
CA LEU A 106 2.42 9.29 -9.02
C LEU A 106 2.91 7.97 -8.40
N ASN A 107 4.19 7.63 -8.58
CA ASN A 107 4.83 6.56 -7.81
C ASN A 107 5.10 7.01 -6.37
N LEU A 108 5.25 6.04 -5.46
CA LEU A 108 5.74 6.33 -4.11
C LEU A 108 7.27 6.52 -4.13
N LEU A 109 7.68 7.67 -4.63
CA LEU A 109 9.08 8.04 -4.79
C LEU A 109 9.43 9.21 -3.87
N ASP A 110 10.73 9.36 -3.64
CA ASP A 110 11.33 10.52 -2.98
C ASP A 110 10.82 11.84 -3.57
N LYS A 111 10.44 12.78 -2.72
CA LYS A 111 10.03 14.14 -3.12
C LYS A 111 11.08 14.90 -3.93
N SER A 112 12.35 14.48 -3.89
CA SER A 112 13.42 15.06 -4.69
C SER A 112 13.27 14.84 -6.20
N MET A 113 12.38 13.96 -6.64
CA MET A 113 12.05 13.73 -8.05
C MET A 113 10.96 14.69 -8.58
N THR A 114 10.76 15.82 -7.96
CA THR A 114 9.78 16.85 -8.32
C THR A 114 10.16 17.56 -9.62
N GLY A 115 9.67 17.10 -10.70
CA GLY A 115 9.82 17.69 -12.04
C GLY A 115 8.81 17.09 -13.00
N ASN A 116 8.16 16.00 -12.61
CA ASN A 116 7.16 15.34 -13.42
C ASN A 116 5.79 16.02 -13.27
N ILE A 117 5.04 16.02 -14.36
CA ILE A 117 3.61 16.36 -14.33
C ILE A 117 2.86 15.12 -13.89
N GLU A 118 2.28 15.18 -12.69
CA GLU A 118 1.51 14.08 -12.11
C GLU A 118 0.07 14.53 -11.82
N TYR A 119 -0.86 13.60 -11.94
CA TYR A 119 -2.26 13.83 -11.59
C TYR A 119 -2.89 12.56 -11.02
N GLY A 120 -4.05 12.73 -10.39
CA GLY A 120 -4.80 11.63 -9.82
C GLY A 120 -6.25 11.95 -9.59
N ILE A 121 -7.02 10.92 -9.30
CA ILE A 121 -8.42 10.99 -8.90
C ILE A 121 -8.51 10.39 -7.51
N ALA A 122 -8.91 11.22 -6.53
CA ALA A 122 -9.25 10.77 -5.19
C ALA A 122 -10.75 10.50 -5.10
N PHE A 123 -11.13 9.48 -4.34
CA PHE A 123 -12.53 9.09 -4.10
C PHE A 123 -12.67 8.42 -2.74
N ASN A 124 -13.88 8.50 -2.16
CA ASN A 124 -14.13 8.09 -0.79
C ASN A 124 -14.99 6.83 -0.72
N ASN A 125 -14.73 6.02 0.30
CA ASN A 125 -15.59 4.93 0.70
C ASN A 125 -16.75 5.51 1.53
N SER A 126 -17.82 5.97 0.86
CA SER A 126 -19.01 6.47 1.54
C SER A 126 -20.04 5.34 1.70
N THR A 127 -20.46 5.11 2.94
CA THR A 127 -21.52 4.12 3.26
C THR A 127 -22.89 4.48 2.70
N LEU A 128 -23.12 5.75 2.37
CA LEU A 128 -24.39 6.25 1.85
C LEU A 128 -24.48 6.20 0.32
N ASN A 129 -23.36 6.26 -0.36
CA ASN A 129 -23.23 6.08 -1.81
C ASN A 129 -21.84 5.46 -2.06
N LEU A 130 -21.74 4.14 -2.05
CA LEU A 130 -20.55 3.44 -2.50
C LEU A 130 -20.18 3.94 -3.88
N ASP A 131 -19.15 4.77 -3.94
CA ASP A 131 -18.61 5.23 -5.22
C ASP A 131 -18.24 3.98 -6.01
N LYS A 132 -18.90 3.78 -7.15
CA LYS A 132 -18.67 2.63 -8.02
C LYS A 132 -17.19 2.49 -8.35
N LEU A 133 -16.51 3.62 -8.52
CA LEU A 133 -15.09 3.69 -8.80
C LEU A 133 -14.26 3.13 -7.63
N TYR A 134 -14.61 3.48 -6.37
CA TYR A 134 -13.94 2.92 -5.19
C TYR A 134 -14.05 1.40 -5.17
N LYS A 135 -15.27 0.89 -5.34
CA LYS A 135 -15.51 -0.55 -5.31
C LYS A 135 -14.75 -1.28 -6.42
N GLU A 136 -14.85 -0.81 -7.65
CA GLU A 136 -14.20 -1.46 -8.80
C GLU A 136 -12.67 -1.45 -8.71
N THR A 137 -12.08 -0.33 -8.32
CA THR A 137 -10.62 -0.23 -8.15
C THR A 137 -10.13 -1.07 -6.98
N TYR A 138 -10.87 -1.08 -5.88
CA TYR A 138 -10.54 -1.88 -4.70
C TYR A 138 -10.64 -3.39 -4.99
N ASP A 139 -11.73 -3.84 -5.63
CA ASP A 139 -11.93 -5.24 -6.01
C ASP A 139 -10.84 -5.72 -6.99
N TYR A 140 -10.48 -4.88 -7.98
CA TYR A 140 -9.41 -5.21 -8.91
C TYR A 140 -8.04 -5.26 -8.21
N THR A 141 -7.75 -4.32 -7.33
CA THR A 141 -6.53 -4.32 -6.52
C THR A 141 -6.43 -5.58 -5.67
N ASN A 142 -7.52 -5.99 -5.03
CA ASN A 142 -7.57 -7.25 -4.27
C ASN A 142 -7.30 -8.49 -5.15
N LYS A 143 -7.76 -8.48 -6.41
CA LYS A 143 -7.41 -9.53 -7.37
C LYS A 143 -5.91 -9.55 -7.64
N VAL A 144 -5.30 -8.39 -7.90
CA VAL A 144 -3.84 -8.27 -8.08
C VAL A 144 -3.09 -8.80 -6.87
N ILE A 145 -3.49 -8.41 -5.65
CA ILE A 145 -2.89 -8.89 -4.40
C ILE A 145 -2.92 -10.42 -4.30
N LYS A 146 -4.04 -11.04 -4.62
CA LYS A 146 -4.26 -12.50 -4.48
C LYS A 146 -3.58 -13.35 -5.54
N THR A 147 -3.29 -12.77 -6.71
CA THR A 147 -2.77 -13.52 -7.88
C THR A 147 -1.28 -13.37 -8.10
N ASN A 148 -0.60 -12.57 -7.28
CA ASN A 148 0.83 -12.30 -7.43
C ASN A 148 1.67 -12.87 -6.27
N ILE A 149 3.00 -12.78 -6.39
CA ILE A 149 3.94 -13.46 -5.50
C ILE A 149 4.03 -12.75 -4.15
N CYS A 150 3.63 -13.42 -3.07
CA CYS A 150 3.86 -12.92 -1.72
C CYS A 150 5.35 -13.13 -1.36
N VAL A 151 6.10 -12.03 -1.23
CA VAL A 151 7.53 -12.02 -0.86
C VAL A 151 7.74 -11.98 0.64
N PHE A 152 6.81 -11.39 1.38
CA PHE A 152 6.89 -11.34 2.83
C PHE A 152 5.51 -11.16 3.46
N VAL A 153 5.27 -11.87 4.56
CA VAL A 153 4.07 -11.69 5.38
C VAL A 153 4.43 -11.77 6.86
N LYS A 154 3.90 -10.81 7.61
CA LYS A 154 3.97 -10.79 9.07
C LYS A 154 2.59 -10.42 9.60
N LYS A 155 1.98 -11.30 10.41
CA LYS A 155 0.69 -11.04 11.07
C LYS A 155 0.85 -11.28 12.56
N LYS A 156 0.48 -10.30 13.38
CA LYS A 156 0.43 -10.45 14.82
C LYS A 156 -0.65 -11.48 15.18
N LYS A 157 -0.31 -12.49 15.96
CA LYS A 157 -1.30 -13.45 16.48
C LYS A 157 -2.33 -12.68 17.28
N LYS A 158 -3.58 -12.61 16.83
CA LYS A 158 -4.69 -12.11 17.65
C LYS A 158 -4.75 -13.02 18.88
N LYS A 159 -4.65 -12.46 20.09
CA LYS A 159 -5.01 -13.19 21.32
C LYS A 159 -6.40 -13.75 21.09
N LYS A 160 -6.56 -15.08 21.19
CA LYS A 160 -7.85 -15.75 21.06
C LYS A 160 -8.85 -15.12 22.03
N ALA A 161 -9.81 -14.37 21.56
CA ALA A 161 -11.15 -14.44 22.12
C ALA A 161 -11.68 -15.81 21.69
N ASN A 162 -12.12 -16.64 22.63
CA ASN A 162 -12.64 -17.97 22.40
C ASN A 162 -13.82 -17.94 21.46
N LEU A 163 -13.60 -18.23 20.18
CA LEU A 163 -14.61 -18.65 19.21
C LEU A 163 -13.85 -19.45 18.13
N GLY A 164 -14.19 -20.75 18.08
CA GLY A 164 -13.51 -21.73 17.25
C GLY A 164 -13.66 -21.44 15.77
N PHE A 165 -12.53 -21.29 15.10
CA PHE A 165 -12.35 -21.64 13.69
C PHE A 165 -10.89 -21.97 13.43
N SER A 166 -10.66 -22.94 12.53
CA SER A 166 -9.47 -23.74 12.37
C SER A 166 -8.24 -22.98 11.85
N LYS A 167 -7.08 -23.45 12.34
CA LYS A 167 -5.73 -23.15 11.84
C LYS A 167 -5.57 -23.59 10.39
N LYS A 168 -5.06 -22.67 9.54
CA LYS A 168 -4.05 -22.97 8.52
C LYS A 168 -3.55 -21.67 7.91
N PHE A 169 -2.44 -21.13 8.38
CA PHE A 169 -1.50 -20.36 7.59
C PHE A 169 -0.09 -20.61 8.12
N VAL A 170 0.71 -21.16 7.24
CA VAL A 170 2.11 -21.53 7.47
C VAL A 170 2.96 -20.28 7.25
N GLU A 171 3.86 -20.00 8.18
CA GLU A 171 4.99 -19.09 7.93
C GLU A 171 5.87 -19.71 6.84
N SER A 172 5.83 -19.16 5.65
CA SER A 172 6.82 -19.47 4.61
C SER A 172 7.64 -18.21 4.34
N VAL A 173 8.83 -18.18 4.89
CA VAL A 173 9.89 -17.28 4.46
C VAL A 173 10.46 -17.88 3.18
N ILE A 174 10.18 -17.27 2.03
CA ILE A 174 10.94 -17.55 0.81
C ILE A 174 12.02 -16.48 0.72
N VAL A 175 13.25 -16.89 1.00
CA VAL A 175 14.45 -16.09 0.77
C VAL A 175 14.91 -16.36 -0.66
N TYR A 176 14.99 -15.31 -1.47
CA TYR A 176 15.74 -15.32 -2.73
C TYR A 176 16.93 -14.38 -2.58
#